data_53609d644474683987c851770e96f75b
#
_entry.id   53609d644474683987c851770e96f75b
#
_cell.length_a   1.000
_cell.length_b   1.000
_cell.length_c   1.000
_cell.angle_alpha   90.00
_cell.angle_beta   90.00
_cell.angle_gamma   90.00
#
_symmetry.space_group_name_H-M   'P 1'
#
loop_
_entity.id
_entity.type
_entity.pdbx_description
1 polymer ?
#
loop_
_entity_poly.entity_id
_entity_poly.type
_entity_poly.pdbx_seq_one_letter_code
_entity_poly.pdbx_strand_id
1 'polypeptide(L)'
;MTSGGAVIEVLGRGKEGRESGARNGGGWPINRLRGRAREHLKGLYLQAKRKSGGYYEEILRSLYRKSIGSIIPKQAIMIKSALQQARSKYSPKLPKALEGGVKTVFGAATQSVSDQEAIAKLFPNTYGLPKLTFEASSEATSGTPINGGVILSGGQAPGGHNVIAGLFDGLKKIHPDSRLYGFLMGPDGLVQHNYIELTADIIDEYRNTGGFDIIGSGRTKLEETAQFDKGLEILKKLDIRALVIIGGDDSNTNAAVLAEYYKSIGAPVQVIGCPKTIDGDLKNEQIETSFGFDTATKVYAEVIGNIQRDCNSARKYWHFIKLMGRSASHIALECALQVQPNVAIISEEVEAKNQTLDDVVTYIAEVVAARAAKGENFGTVLIPEGLIEFIPAFKALIAELNDYLAHHEAEFRAVPADEQRAYVAEHLSAANSALYASLPATVARQLTLDRDPHGNVQVSLIETEKLLAEMVANKLAAWKEEGRFTGKFSPLTHFFGYEGRCAMPSNFDADYCYALGRTAACLIASGVTGYMSSVQNLTAPAAEWIAGGIPTTMM
;
A
#
# COMPACT_ATOMS: atom_id res chain seq x y z
N MET A 1 31.25 -20.87 -1.89
CA MET A 1 31.27 -19.80 -2.93
C MET A 1 31.35 -20.47 -4.29
N THR A 2 30.58 -20.02 -5.26
CA THR A 2 30.39 -20.55 -6.63
C THR A 2 29.37 -21.65 -6.81
N SER A 3 28.08 -21.30 -6.78
CA SER A 3 26.99 -22.08 -7.42
C SER A 3 25.70 -21.28 -7.67
N GLY A 4 25.75 -19.95 -7.58
CA GLY A 4 24.59 -19.06 -7.88
C GLY A 4 24.44 -18.66 -9.36
N GLY A 5 25.44 -18.90 -10.20
CA GLY A 5 25.44 -18.45 -11.59
C GLY A 5 24.72 -19.35 -12.61
N ALA A 6 24.47 -20.61 -12.27
CA ALA A 6 23.95 -21.57 -13.24
C ALA A 6 22.43 -21.58 -13.45
N VAL A 7 21.66 -20.93 -12.57
CA VAL A 7 20.19 -20.90 -12.64
C VAL A 7 19.68 -19.79 -13.56
N ILE A 8 20.43 -18.73 -13.74
CA ILE A 8 20.04 -17.58 -14.58
C ILE A 8 20.33 -17.80 -16.07
N GLU A 9 21.29 -18.65 -16.40
CA GLU A 9 21.71 -18.90 -17.80
C GLU A 9 20.73 -19.80 -18.59
N VAL A 10 19.88 -20.56 -17.92
CA VAL A 10 18.89 -21.46 -18.56
C VAL A 10 17.63 -20.72 -19.01
N LEU A 11 17.35 -19.54 -18.49
CA LEU A 11 16.18 -18.73 -18.87
C LEU A 11 16.47 -17.69 -19.97
N GLY A 12 17.72 -17.48 -20.33
CA GLY A 12 18.17 -16.43 -21.27
C GLY A 12 18.43 -16.86 -22.72
N ARG A 13 18.43 -18.16 -23.06
CA ARG A 13 18.70 -18.64 -24.42
C ARG A 13 17.47 -19.21 -25.09
N GLY A 14 16.58 -18.33 -25.54
CA GLY A 14 15.38 -18.69 -26.28
C GLY A 14 14.95 -17.65 -27.32
N LYS A 15 15.92 -16.98 -27.94
CA LYS A 15 15.63 -16.16 -29.14
C LYS A 15 16.78 -16.36 -30.14
N GLU A 16 16.50 -17.15 -31.15
CA GLU A 16 16.94 -16.96 -32.53
C GLU A 16 16.47 -18.17 -33.36
N GLY A 17 15.74 -17.90 -34.42
CA GLY A 17 15.25 -18.89 -35.38
C GLY A 17 13.99 -18.41 -36.09
N ARG A 18 14.15 -17.56 -37.11
CA ARG A 18 13.11 -17.24 -38.10
C ARG A 18 12.78 -18.51 -38.87
N GLU A 19 11.48 -18.75 -39.12
CA GLU A 19 10.97 -18.87 -40.52
C GLU A 19 9.45 -19.11 -40.55
N SER A 20 8.89 -18.53 -41.54
CA SER A 20 7.54 -18.46 -42.08
C SER A 20 6.72 -19.73 -42.14
N GLY A 21 5.40 -19.62 -41.96
CA GLY A 21 4.44 -20.66 -42.41
C GLY A 21 3.10 -20.61 -41.67
N ALA A 22 2.08 -20.34 -42.41
CA ALA A 22 0.70 -20.10 -42.00
C ALA A 22 -0.07 -21.32 -41.44
N ARG A 23 -1.08 -20.98 -40.61
CA ARG A 23 -2.39 -21.61 -40.38
C ARG A 23 -2.53 -22.81 -39.44
N ASN A 24 -3.54 -22.62 -38.63
CA ASN A 24 -4.46 -23.54 -37.96
C ASN A 24 -4.16 -24.03 -36.54
N GLY A 25 -5.05 -23.58 -35.66
CA GLY A 25 -5.68 -24.22 -34.52
C GLY A 25 -4.91 -25.36 -33.81
N GLY A 26 -4.36 -25.07 -32.60
CA GLY A 26 -3.82 -26.13 -31.79
C GLY A 26 -3.14 -25.58 -30.54
N GLY A 27 -3.66 -25.95 -29.39
CA GLY A 27 -3.16 -25.53 -28.08
C GLY A 27 -1.66 -25.66 -27.92
N TRP A 28 -1.07 -24.69 -27.28
CA TRP A 28 0.35 -24.60 -26.99
C TRP A 28 0.85 -25.81 -26.16
N PRO A 29 2.02 -26.38 -26.44
CA PRO A 29 2.52 -27.59 -25.79
C PRO A 29 3.13 -27.30 -24.40
N ILE A 30 2.33 -26.83 -23.48
CA ILE A 30 2.70 -26.65 -22.06
C ILE A 30 3.19 -27.97 -21.43
N ASN A 31 2.71 -29.11 -21.92
CA ASN A 31 3.08 -30.43 -21.41
C ASN A 31 4.53 -30.86 -21.72
N ARG A 32 5.15 -30.40 -22.81
CA ARG A 32 6.56 -30.71 -23.13
C ARG A 32 7.56 -29.92 -22.29
N LEU A 33 7.24 -28.66 -21.94
CA LEU A 33 8.06 -27.85 -21.05
C LEU A 33 7.99 -28.38 -19.60
N ARG A 34 6.80 -28.87 -19.18
CA ARG A 34 6.62 -29.50 -17.86
C ARG A 34 7.41 -30.80 -17.71
N GLY A 35 7.54 -31.61 -18.74
CA GLY A 35 8.34 -32.84 -18.72
C GLY A 35 9.84 -32.56 -18.53
N ARG A 36 10.40 -31.60 -19.26
CA ARG A 36 11.83 -31.24 -19.16
C ARG A 36 12.19 -30.57 -17.83
N ALA A 37 11.33 -29.70 -17.31
CA ALA A 37 11.51 -29.08 -15.99
C ALA A 37 11.46 -30.14 -14.86
N ARG A 38 10.59 -31.14 -15.01
CA ARG A 38 10.46 -32.25 -14.05
C ARG A 38 11.71 -33.15 -13.99
N GLU A 39 12.28 -33.49 -15.13
CA GLU A 39 13.52 -34.29 -15.19
C GLU A 39 14.73 -33.50 -14.70
N HIS A 40 14.78 -32.21 -14.97
CA HIS A 40 15.86 -31.34 -14.46
C HIS A 40 15.81 -31.17 -12.94
N LEU A 41 14.61 -30.96 -12.37
CA LEU A 41 14.41 -30.90 -10.91
C LEU A 41 14.73 -32.24 -10.23
N LYS A 42 14.43 -33.36 -10.88
CA LYS A 42 14.80 -34.69 -10.40
C LYS A 42 16.32 -34.88 -10.39
N GLY A 43 17.01 -34.38 -11.41
CA GLY A 43 18.48 -34.39 -11.46
C GLY A 43 19.11 -33.56 -10.34
N LEU A 44 18.60 -32.34 -10.10
CA LEU A 44 19.05 -31.46 -9.01
C LEU A 44 18.77 -32.06 -7.63
N TYR A 45 17.63 -32.73 -7.45
CA TYR A 45 17.30 -33.45 -6.22
C TYR A 45 18.28 -34.56 -5.91
N LEU A 46 18.62 -35.39 -6.93
CA LEU A 46 19.57 -36.50 -6.77
C LEU A 46 20.99 -35.99 -6.53
N GLN A 47 21.37 -34.88 -7.09
CA GLN A 47 22.67 -34.23 -6.89
C GLN A 47 22.80 -33.57 -5.51
N ALA A 48 21.74 -32.95 -5.01
CA ALA A 48 21.67 -32.37 -3.67
C ALA A 48 21.69 -33.44 -2.59
N LYS A 49 21.00 -34.55 -2.81
CA LYS A 49 21.00 -35.71 -1.89
C LYS A 49 22.40 -36.30 -1.65
N ARG A 50 23.33 -36.13 -2.60
CA ARG A 50 24.72 -36.60 -2.48
C ARG A 50 25.66 -35.61 -1.76
N LYS A 51 25.26 -34.35 -1.56
CA LYS A 51 26.20 -33.29 -1.13
C LYS A 51 25.84 -32.56 0.16
N SER A 52 24.64 -32.73 0.73
CA SER A 52 24.24 -31.92 1.90
C SER A 52 23.38 -32.71 2.90
N GLY A 53 23.74 -32.61 4.18
CA GLY A 53 22.93 -33.20 5.26
C GLY A 53 21.58 -32.48 5.43
N GLY A 54 20.52 -33.24 5.46
CA GLY A 54 19.15 -33.00 5.97
C GLY A 54 18.37 -31.72 5.58
N TYR A 55 18.93 -30.55 5.71
CA TYR A 55 18.19 -29.29 5.60
C TYR A 55 17.66 -28.97 4.18
N TYR A 56 18.45 -29.25 3.15
CA TYR A 56 18.03 -29.05 1.76
C TYR A 56 17.11 -30.15 1.23
N GLU A 57 17.13 -31.33 1.84
CA GLU A 57 16.28 -32.45 1.42
C GLU A 57 14.79 -32.15 1.67
N GLU A 58 14.46 -31.49 2.77
CA GLU A 58 13.09 -31.16 3.13
C GLU A 58 12.52 -30.06 2.21
N ILE A 59 13.33 -29.05 1.86
CA ILE A 59 12.98 -28.01 0.89
C ILE A 59 12.74 -28.60 -0.50
N LEU A 60 13.62 -29.47 -0.96
CA LEU A 60 13.50 -30.10 -2.27
C LEU A 60 12.37 -31.13 -2.34
N ARG A 61 12.09 -31.85 -1.25
CA ARG A 61 10.90 -32.72 -1.13
C ARG A 61 9.61 -31.91 -1.18
N SER A 62 9.57 -30.74 -0.55
CA SER A 62 8.43 -29.82 -0.62
C SER A 62 8.21 -29.32 -2.04
N LEU A 63 9.26 -28.86 -2.73
CA LEU A 63 9.19 -28.41 -4.12
C LEU A 63 8.79 -29.55 -5.09
N TYR A 64 9.28 -30.77 -4.87
CA TYR A 64 8.96 -31.94 -5.70
C TYR A 64 7.51 -32.42 -5.52
N ARG A 65 7.00 -32.45 -4.27
CA ARG A 65 5.59 -32.78 -3.99
C ARG A 65 4.63 -31.78 -4.61
N LYS A 66 5.02 -30.50 -4.68
CA LYS A 66 4.20 -29.43 -5.31
C LYS A 66 4.12 -29.52 -6.83
N SER A 67 5.13 -30.08 -7.49
CA SER A 67 5.11 -30.21 -8.97
C SER A 67 4.24 -31.38 -9.48
N ILE A 68 3.76 -32.26 -8.61
CA ILE A 68 3.04 -33.50 -8.96
C ILE A 68 1.55 -33.48 -8.58
N GLY A 69 1.11 -32.59 -7.71
CA GLY A 69 -0.28 -32.55 -7.21
C GLY A 69 -1.15 -31.50 -7.89
N SER A 70 -2.20 -32.00 -8.54
CA SER A 70 -3.45 -31.39 -8.99
C SER A 70 -3.61 -29.87 -9.07
N ILE A 71 -4.24 -29.43 -10.15
CA ILE A 71 -4.68 -28.12 -10.59
C ILE A 71 -5.79 -27.56 -9.64
N ILE A 72 -5.45 -27.32 -8.41
CA ILE A 72 -6.11 -26.37 -7.52
C ILE A 72 -4.96 -25.47 -7.04
N PRO A 73 -5.07 -24.13 -7.08
CA PRO A 73 -4.06 -23.28 -6.47
C PRO A 73 -4.12 -23.51 -4.96
N LYS A 74 -3.40 -24.52 -4.46
CA LYS A 74 -3.04 -24.54 -3.06
C LYS A 74 -2.22 -23.28 -2.85
N GLN A 75 -2.68 -22.38 -1.98
CA GLN A 75 -1.94 -21.24 -1.48
C GLN A 75 -0.46 -21.64 -1.36
N ALA A 76 0.41 -20.86 -1.96
CA ALA A 76 1.84 -21.13 -1.88
C ALA A 76 2.18 -21.21 -0.39
N ILE A 77 2.61 -22.37 0.09
CA ILE A 77 3.05 -22.51 1.48
C ILE A 77 4.23 -21.57 1.62
N MET A 78 4.03 -20.42 2.25
CA MET A 78 5.11 -19.50 2.58
C MET A 78 6.07 -20.24 3.52
N ILE A 79 7.32 -20.38 3.11
CA ILE A 79 8.37 -20.90 3.99
C ILE A 79 8.66 -19.77 4.99
N LYS A 80 8.11 -19.88 6.19
CA LYS A 80 8.34 -18.89 7.26
C LYS A 80 9.75 -19.04 7.80
N SER A 81 10.50 -17.95 7.83
CA SER A 81 11.78 -17.89 8.55
C SER A 81 11.57 -18.12 10.05
N ALA A 82 12.64 -18.41 10.79
CA ALA A 82 12.57 -18.55 12.25
C ALA A 82 12.03 -17.26 12.92
N LEU A 83 12.38 -16.07 12.38
CA LEU A 83 11.86 -14.80 12.85
C LEU A 83 10.36 -14.67 12.59
N GLN A 84 9.89 -15.02 11.40
CA GLN A 84 8.46 -15.02 11.07
C GLN A 84 7.66 -15.99 11.94
N GLN A 85 8.22 -17.18 12.22
CA GLN A 85 7.61 -18.14 13.13
C GLN A 85 7.52 -17.61 14.58
N ALA A 86 8.57 -16.94 15.05
CA ALA A 86 8.56 -16.32 16.37
C ALA A 86 7.55 -15.18 16.42
N ARG A 87 7.50 -14.35 15.38
CA ARG A 87 6.57 -13.20 15.25
C ARG A 87 5.11 -13.63 15.21
N SER A 88 4.79 -14.73 14.51
CA SER A 88 3.41 -15.25 14.45
C SER A 88 2.83 -15.65 15.81
N LYS A 89 3.68 -15.88 16.81
CA LYS A 89 3.27 -16.20 18.19
C LYS A 89 2.96 -14.96 19.04
N TYR A 90 3.23 -13.76 18.54
CA TYR A 90 2.89 -12.53 19.25
C TYR A 90 1.37 -12.45 19.47
N SER A 91 0.96 -12.20 20.71
CA SER A 91 -0.44 -11.99 21.06
C SER A 91 -0.71 -10.48 21.14
N PRO A 92 -1.47 -9.92 20.20
CA PRO A 92 -1.81 -8.51 20.21
C PRO A 92 -2.56 -8.11 21.46
N LYS A 93 -2.23 -6.95 22.01
CA LYS A 93 -2.89 -6.36 23.17
C LYS A 93 -4.19 -5.66 22.74
N LEU A 94 -5.12 -5.51 23.68
CA LEU A 94 -6.40 -4.87 23.46
C LEU A 94 -6.67 -3.76 24.48
N PRO A 95 -7.50 -2.77 24.11
CA PRO A 95 -8.17 -1.91 25.08
C PRO A 95 -8.99 -2.76 26.08
N LYS A 96 -8.94 -2.39 27.37
CA LYS A 96 -9.74 -3.10 28.42
C LYS A 96 -11.22 -3.23 28.06
N ALA A 97 -11.76 -2.22 27.40
CA ALA A 97 -13.17 -2.23 26.95
C ALA A 97 -13.50 -3.40 26.01
N LEU A 98 -12.51 -3.96 25.27
CA LEU A 98 -12.71 -5.04 24.31
C LEU A 98 -12.34 -6.43 24.83
N GLU A 99 -11.75 -6.53 26.03
CA GLU A 99 -11.33 -7.83 26.60
C GLU A 99 -12.52 -8.68 27.07
N GLY A 100 -13.51 -8.04 27.71
CA GLY A 100 -14.71 -8.68 28.30
C GLY A 100 -15.98 -8.48 27.49
N GLY A 101 -17.10 -8.37 28.16
CA GLY A 101 -18.35 -7.87 27.60
C GLY A 101 -18.22 -6.41 27.22
N VAL A 102 -18.98 -5.96 26.23
CA VAL A 102 -18.90 -4.61 25.68
C VAL A 102 -20.24 -3.92 25.72
N LYS A 103 -20.26 -2.70 26.25
CA LYS A 103 -21.40 -1.80 26.21
C LYS A 103 -21.11 -0.67 25.22
N THR A 104 -22.09 -0.43 24.33
CA THR A 104 -22.01 0.69 23.36
C THR A 104 -22.56 1.96 24.00
N VAL A 105 -21.83 3.03 23.93
CA VAL A 105 -22.22 4.37 24.40
C VAL A 105 -22.33 5.29 23.19
N PHE A 106 -23.51 5.86 23.00
CA PHE A 106 -23.79 6.82 21.93
C PHE A 106 -23.48 8.23 22.42
N GLY A 107 -22.66 8.94 21.66
CA GLY A 107 -22.31 10.33 21.89
C GLY A 107 -23.30 11.32 21.26
N ALA A 108 -22.86 12.54 21.03
CA ALA A 108 -23.63 13.55 20.32
C ALA A 108 -23.68 13.26 18.81
N ALA A 109 -24.74 13.78 18.15
CA ALA A 109 -24.83 13.81 16.69
C ALA A 109 -23.64 14.58 16.09
N THR A 110 -23.15 14.11 14.94
CA THR A 110 -21.97 14.68 14.28
C THR A 110 -22.36 15.49 13.04
N GLN A 111 -21.41 16.28 12.55
CA GLN A 111 -21.51 17.00 11.28
C GLN A 111 -20.22 16.76 10.50
N SER A 112 -20.26 16.89 9.18
CA SER A 112 -19.06 16.84 8.34
C SER A 112 -18.15 18.05 8.61
N VAL A 113 -16.86 17.87 8.40
CA VAL A 113 -15.84 18.92 8.58
C VAL A 113 -16.05 20.09 7.61
N SER A 114 -16.49 19.80 6.37
CA SER A 114 -16.82 20.78 5.34
C SER A 114 -18.09 20.38 4.58
N ASP A 115 -18.58 21.25 3.74
CA ASP A 115 -19.66 20.99 2.77
C ASP A 115 -20.92 20.32 3.37
N GLN A 116 -21.28 20.69 4.59
CA GLN A 116 -22.28 20.02 5.41
C GLN A 116 -23.63 19.81 4.72
N GLU A 117 -24.14 20.86 4.02
CA GLU A 117 -25.41 20.78 3.29
C GLU A 117 -25.35 19.83 2.10
N ALA A 118 -24.23 19.82 1.36
CA ALA A 118 -24.03 18.92 0.23
C ALA A 118 -23.92 17.46 0.70
N ILE A 119 -23.12 17.20 1.74
CA ILE A 119 -22.96 15.87 2.32
C ILE A 119 -24.29 15.36 2.91
N ALA A 120 -25.02 16.20 3.65
CA ALA A 120 -26.34 15.82 4.20
C ALA A 120 -27.35 15.47 3.09
N LYS A 121 -27.29 16.15 1.95
CA LYS A 121 -28.13 15.84 0.80
C LYS A 121 -27.74 14.53 0.10
N LEU A 122 -26.46 14.23 0.01
CA LEU A 122 -25.94 13.00 -0.61
C LEU A 122 -26.13 11.76 0.28
N PHE A 123 -26.11 11.94 1.61
CA PHE A 123 -26.16 10.87 2.60
C PHE A 123 -27.33 11.05 3.60
N PRO A 124 -28.59 11.17 3.13
CA PRO A 124 -29.74 11.51 3.99
C PRO A 124 -30.02 10.46 5.07
N ASN A 125 -29.58 9.21 4.90
CA ASN A 125 -29.82 8.13 5.87
C ASN A 125 -28.65 7.91 6.84
N THR A 126 -27.42 8.38 6.50
CA THR A 126 -26.20 8.13 7.29
C THR A 126 -25.51 9.41 7.75
N TYR A 127 -25.99 10.59 7.37
CA TYR A 127 -25.51 11.87 7.89
C TYR A 127 -25.99 12.13 9.31
N GLY A 128 -25.18 12.78 10.13
CA GLY A 128 -25.54 13.21 11.47
C GLY A 128 -25.61 12.10 12.51
N LEU A 129 -25.14 10.89 12.19
CA LEU A 129 -25.07 9.79 13.15
C LEU A 129 -24.17 10.17 14.34
N PRO A 130 -24.42 9.67 15.58
CA PRO A 130 -23.59 9.97 16.75
C PRO A 130 -22.26 9.24 16.71
N LYS A 131 -21.21 9.81 17.31
CA LYS A 131 -20.01 9.03 17.65
C LYS A 131 -20.36 7.92 18.62
N LEU A 132 -19.63 6.81 18.51
CA LEU A 132 -19.74 5.68 19.44
C LEU A 132 -18.45 5.47 20.19
N THR A 133 -18.56 5.08 21.46
CA THR A 133 -17.46 4.54 22.26
C THR A 133 -17.89 3.21 22.91
N PHE A 134 -16.91 2.38 23.19
CA PHE A 134 -17.14 1.10 23.86
C PHE A 134 -16.59 1.13 25.27
N GLU A 135 -17.41 0.69 26.21
CA GLU A 135 -17.06 0.53 27.62
C GLU A 135 -17.09 -0.95 28.00
N ALA A 136 -16.26 -1.33 28.98
CA ALA A 136 -16.31 -2.68 29.53
C ALA A 136 -17.67 -2.94 30.22
N SER A 137 -18.23 -4.11 30.00
CA SER A 137 -19.47 -4.57 30.62
C SER A 137 -19.25 -5.88 31.36
N SER A 138 -19.96 -6.05 32.46
CA SER A 138 -20.02 -7.34 33.15
C SER A 138 -20.89 -8.37 32.43
N GLU A 139 -21.80 -7.91 31.57
CA GLU A 139 -22.60 -8.78 30.72
C GLU A 139 -21.79 -9.32 29.55
N ALA A 140 -21.85 -10.63 29.32
CA ALA A 140 -21.18 -11.22 28.16
C ALA A 140 -21.79 -10.68 26.85
N THR A 141 -20.95 -10.31 25.90
CA THR A 141 -21.42 -10.02 24.54
C THR A 141 -21.81 -11.33 23.88
N SER A 142 -23.08 -11.74 24.05
CA SER A 142 -23.64 -12.90 23.38
C SER A 142 -24.75 -12.45 22.44
N GLY A 143 -24.78 -13.01 21.26
CA GLY A 143 -25.79 -12.68 20.25
C GLY A 143 -26.15 -13.89 19.40
N THR A 144 -26.94 -13.69 18.37
CA THR A 144 -27.17 -14.66 17.30
C THR A 144 -25.95 -14.73 16.40
N PRO A 145 -25.72 -15.86 15.69
CA PRO A 145 -24.64 -15.95 14.69
C PRO A 145 -24.73 -14.84 13.66
N ILE A 146 -23.60 -14.22 13.37
CA ILE A 146 -23.49 -13.16 12.35
C ILE A 146 -22.44 -13.58 11.32
N ASN A 147 -22.84 -13.67 10.05
CA ASN A 147 -21.90 -13.83 8.96
C ASN A 147 -21.39 -12.45 8.53
N GLY A 148 -20.07 -12.29 8.52
CA GLY A 148 -19.39 -11.10 8.05
C GLY A 148 -18.73 -11.31 6.69
N GLY A 149 -18.61 -10.25 5.91
CA GLY A 149 -17.76 -10.16 4.73
C GLY A 149 -16.63 -9.16 4.97
N VAL A 150 -15.46 -9.39 4.37
CA VAL A 150 -14.32 -8.47 4.46
C VAL A 150 -13.67 -8.27 3.11
N ILE A 151 -13.27 -7.02 2.84
CA ILE A 151 -12.57 -6.59 1.63
C ILE A 151 -11.29 -5.86 2.04
N LEU A 152 -10.16 -6.21 1.41
CA LEU A 152 -8.94 -5.40 1.43
C LEU A 152 -8.90 -4.53 0.17
N SER A 153 -8.91 -3.21 0.33
CA SER A 153 -9.01 -2.27 -0.79
C SER A 153 -7.80 -1.33 -0.84
N GLY A 154 -7.33 -1.09 -2.07
CA GLY A 154 -6.21 -0.20 -2.35
C GLY A 154 -4.84 -0.82 -2.12
N GLY A 155 -3.82 0.02 -1.90
CA GLY A 155 -2.46 -0.42 -1.65
C GLY A 155 -2.31 -1.12 -0.30
N GLN A 156 -1.33 -1.99 -0.22
CA GLN A 156 -1.05 -2.77 0.99
C GLN A 156 -0.50 -1.89 2.12
N ALA A 157 -0.72 -2.34 3.35
CA ALA A 157 -0.15 -1.75 4.56
C ALA A 157 0.09 -2.84 5.61
N PRO A 158 1.16 -2.75 6.43
CA PRO A 158 1.39 -3.71 7.51
C PRO A 158 0.24 -3.73 8.51
N GLY A 159 -0.23 -4.92 8.85
CA GLY A 159 -1.30 -5.11 9.84
C GLY A 159 -2.69 -5.43 9.28
N GLY A 160 -2.88 -5.40 7.94
CA GLY A 160 -4.19 -5.76 7.36
C GLY A 160 -4.67 -7.16 7.74
N HIS A 161 -3.78 -8.13 7.83
CA HIS A 161 -4.09 -9.48 8.32
C HIS A 161 -4.52 -9.48 9.79
N ASN A 162 -3.97 -8.58 10.62
CA ASN A 162 -4.36 -8.44 12.03
C ASN A 162 -5.74 -7.80 12.18
N VAL A 163 -6.14 -6.88 11.28
CA VAL A 163 -7.52 -6.38 11.25
C VAL A 163 -8.50 -7.51 10.98
N ILE A 164 -8.21 -8.35 9.97
CA ILE A 164 -9.04 -9.51 9.63
C ILE A 164 -9.06 -10.51 10.80
N ALA A 165 -7.93 -10.78 11.45
CA ALA A 165 -7.87 -11.67 12.61
C ALA A 165 -8.68 -11.13 13.79
N GLY A 166 -8.58 -9.82 14.07
CA GLY A 166 -9.37 -9.17 15.10
C GLY A 166 -10.87 -9.22 14.82
N LEU A 167 -11.28 -8.99 13.57
CA LEU A 167 -12.66 -9.12 13.13
C LEU A 167 -13.18 -10.56 13.29
N PHE A 168 -12.40 -11.55 12.83
CA PHE A 168 -12.74 -12.96 12.96
C PHE A 168 -12.94 -13.37 14.42
N ASP A 169 -11.96 -13.08 15.27
CA ASP A 169 -12.03 -13.41 16.70
C ASP A 169 -13.19 -12.66 17.40
N GLY A 170 -13.47 -11.42 16.96
CA GLY A 170 -14.59 -10.64 17.44
C GLY A 170 -15.95 -11.27 17.10
N LEU A 171 -16.14 -11.69 15.85
CA LEU A 171 -17.36 -12.40 15.43
C LEU A 171 -17.52 -13.74 16.15
N LYS A 172 -16.44 -14.50 16.33
CA LYS A 172 -16.45 -15.76 17.08
C LYS A 172 -16.76 -15.55 18.57
N LYS A 173 -16.37 -14.41 19.14
CA LYS A 173 -16.72 -14.04 20.52
C LYS A 173 -18.20 -13.69 20.67
N ILE A 174 -18.83 -13.08 19.66
CA ILE A 174 -20.27 -12.83 19.63
C ILE A 174 -21.02 -14.17 19.59
N HIS A 175 -20.67 -15.05 18.67
CA HIS A 175 -21.23 -16.40 18.58
C HIS A 175 -20.25 -17.36 17.86
N PRO A 176 -20.03 -18.59 18.38
CA PRO A 176 -19.09 -19.55 17.78
C PRO A 176 -19.42 -19.94 16.33
N ASP A 177 -20.70 -19.95 15.97
CA ASP A 177 -21.18 -20.30 14.62
C ASP A 177 -21.10 -19.12 13.62
N SER A 178 -20.72 -17.91 14.06
CA SER A 178 -20.47 -16.80 13.15
C SER A 178 -19.39 -17.16 12.13
N ARG A 179 -19.54 -16.71 10.88
CA ARG A 179 -18.58 -16.96 9.79
C ARG A 179 -18.05 -15.66 9.24
N LEU A 180 -16.84 -15.71 8.69
CA LEU A 180 -16.22 -14.60 7.98
C LEU A 180 -15.86 -15.02 6.56
N TYR A 181 -16.29 -14.24 5.56
CA TYR A 181 -15.99 -14.44 4.15
C TYR A 181 -15.07 -13.34 3.65
N GLY A 182 -13.97 -13.72 3.02
CA GLY A 182 -13.05 -12.78 2.38
C GLY A 182 -13.31 -12.69 0.88
N PHE A 183 -13.61 -11.50 0.37
CA PHE A 183 -13.77 -11.25 -1.07
C PHE A 183 -12.40 -11.06 -1.71
N LEU A 184 -12.11 -11.85 -2.75
CA LEU A 184 -10.78 -11.93 -3.35
C LEU A 184 -10.51 -10.74 -4.27
N MET A 185 -9.27 -10.23 -4.23
CA MET A 185 -8.78 -9.14 -5.09
C MET A 185 -9.54 -7.82 -4.94
N GLY A 186 -10.00 -7.52 -3.73
CA GLY A 186 -10.63 -6.26 -3.40
C GLY A 186 -12.12 -6.17 -3.74
N PRO A 187 -12.66 -4.96 -4.02
CA PRO A 187 -14.08 -4.76 -4.30
C PRO A 187 -14.58 -5.56 -5.53
N ASP A 188 -13.70 -5.87 -6.49
CA ASP A 188 -14.04 -6.70 -7.64
C ASP A 188 -14.53 -8.09 -7.21
N GLY A 189 -13.95 -8.67 -6.17
CA GLY A 189 -14.38 -9.95 -5.63
C GLY A 189 -15.84 -9.96 -5.16
N LEU A 190 -16.33 -8.85 -4.65
CA LEU A 190 -17.74 -8.70 -4.27
C LEU A 190 -18.64 -8.71 -5.50
N VAL A 191 -18.29 -7.95 -6.54
CA VAL A 191 -19.08 -7.84 -7.80
C VAL A 191 -19.03 -9.12 -8.62
N GLN A 192 -17.88 -9.80 -8.65
CA GLN A 192 -17.67 -11.05 -9.41
C GLN A 192 -18.06 -12.31 -8.62
N HIS A 193 -18.55 -12.16 -7.39
CA HIS A 193 -18.88 -13.25 -6.48
C HIS A 193 -17.71 -14.20 -6.22
N ASN A 194 -16.49 -13.65 -6.15
CA ASN A 194 -15.26 -14.39 -5.92
C ASN A 194 -14.81 -14.23 -4.46
N TYR A 195 -14.93 -15.30 -3.67
CA TYR A 195 -14.72 -15.26 -2.22
C TYR A 195 -14.22 -16.60 -1.67
N ILE A 196 -13.69 -16.56 -0.46
CA ILE A 196 -13.38 -17.75 0.36
C ILE A 196 -13.98 -17.58 1.76
N GLU A 197 -14.31 -18.69 2.41
CA GLU A 197 -14.58 -18.69 3.85
C GLU A 197 -13.24 -18.66 4.61
N LEU A 198 -13.08 -17.68 5.49
CA LEU A 198 -11.91 -17.53 6.35
C LEU A 198 -12.08 -18.38 7.60
N THR A 199 -11.49 -19.57 7.60
CA THR A 199 -11.50 -20.50 8.74
C THR A 199 -10.39 -20.15 9.74
N ALA A 200 -10.48 -20.72 10.96
CA ALA A 200 -9.44 -20.51 11.97
C ALA A 200 -8.03 -20.89 11.48
N ASP A 201 -7.90 -22.00 10.75
CA ASP A 201 -6.62 -22.46 10.20
C ASP A 201 -6.01 -21.43 9.23
N ILE A 202 -6.86 -20.82 8.36
CA ILE A 202 -6.41 -19.77 7.46
C ILE A 202 -6.00 -18.53 8.25
N ILE A 203 -6.84 -18.07 9.19
CA ILE A 203 -6.54 -16.89 10.01
C ILE A 203 -5.23 -17.07 10.77
N ASP A 204 -5.01 -18.22 11.40
CA ASP A 204 -3.82 -18.49 12.21
C ASP A 204 -2.53 -18.55 11.37
N GLU A 205 -2.64 -18.91 10.08
CA GLU A 205 -1.49 -18.85 9.16
C GLU A 205 -1.02 -17.43 8.91
N TYR A 206 -1.96 -16.46 8.89
CA TYR A 206 -1.68 -15.06 8.53
C TYR A 206 -1.53 -14.11 9.72
N ARG A 207 -1.76 -14.54 10.98
CA ARG A 207 -1.58 -13.67 12.15
C ARG A 207 -0.18 -13.05 12.19
N ASN A 208 -0.12 -11.73 12.40
CA ASN A 208 1.11 -10.92 12.47
C ASN A 208 2.02 -11.04 11.25
N THR A 209 1.48 -11.36 10.09
CA THR A 209 2.21 -11.37 8.83
C THR A 209 1.98 -10.08 8.05
N GLY A 210 2.91 -9.72 7.16
CA GLY A 210 2.79 -8.58 6.26
C GLY A 210 2.09 -8.93 4.96
N GLY A 211 1.77 -7.93 4.17
CA GLY A 211 1.08 -8.09 2.90
C GLY A 211 -0.45 -8.17 3.03
N PHE A 212 -1.11 -8.44 1.91
CA PHE A 212 -2.57 -8.60 1.82
C PHE A 212 -2.96 -9.93 1.12
N ASP A 213 -2.03 -10.88 1.09
CA ASP A 213 -2.12 -12.12 0.31
C ASP A 213 -3.11 -13.15 0.88
N ILE A 214 -3.67 -12.93 2.07
CA ILE A 214 -4.76 -13.77 2.59
C ILE A 214 -5.98 -13.78 1.65
N ILE A 215 -6.35 -12.63 1.08
CA ILE A 215 -7.45 -12.48 0.11
C ILE A 215 -7.09 -11.59 -1.09
N GLY A 216 -5.87 -11.06 -1.13
CA GLY A 216 -5.46 -10.07 -2.12
C GLY A 216 -6.15 -8.71 -1.92
N SER A 217 -5.77 -7.73 -2.72
CA SER A 217 -6.43 -6.42 -2.73
C SER A 217 -6.60 -5.90 -4.15
N GLY A 218 -7.50 -4.94 -4.34
CA GLY A 218 -7.77 -4.31 -5.64
C GLY A 218 -8.18 -2.86 -5.46
N ARG A 219 -8.23 -2.12 -6.58
CA ARG A 219 -8.56 -0.69 -6.63
C ARG A 219 -9.85 -0.42 -7.42
N THR A 220 -10.66 -1.45 -7.67
CA THR A 220 -11.96 -1.29 -8.33
C THR A 220 -12.84 -0.37 -7.51
N LYS A 221 -13.33 0.70 -8.11
CA LYS A 221 -14.33 1.58 -7.50
C LYS A 221 -15.72 0.97 -7.69
N LEU A 222 -16.53 1.08 -6.67
CA LEU A 222 -17.94 0.78 -6.72
C LEU A 222 -18.70 2.10 -6.84
N GLU A 223 -19.16 2.45 -8.04
CA GLU A 223 -19.76 3.76 -8.35
C GLU A 223 -21.19 3.62 -8.89
N GLU A 224 -21.50 2.46 -9.47
CA GLU A 224 -22.78 2.23 -10.13
C GLU A 224 -23.73 1.36 -9.29
N THR A 225 -25.02 1.71 -9.30
CA THR A 225 -26.08 0.94 -8.63
C THR A 225 -26.08 -0.53 -9.03
N ALA A 226 -25.79 -0.84 -10.29
CA ALA A 226 -25.70 -2.22 -10.77
C ALA A 226 -24.59 -3.03 -10.08
N GLN A 227 -23.48 -2.39 -9.70
CA GLN A 227 -22.40 -3.04 -8.95
C GLN A 227 -22.84 -3.27 -7.48
N PHE A 228 -23.57 -2.31 -6.88
CA PHE A 228 -24.09 -2.44 -5.52
C PHE A 228 -25.11 -3.57 -5.42
N ASP A 229 -26.01 -3.70 -6.41
CA ASP A 229 -27.00 -4.77 -6.50
C ASP A 229 -26.36 -6.15 -6.63
N LYS A 230 -25.38 -6.30 -7.51
CA LYS A 230 -24.60 -7.54 -7.62
C LYS A 230 -23.88 -7.90 -6.32
N GLY A 231 -23.30 -6.91 -5.66
CA GLY A 231 -22.72 -7.11 -4.32
C GLY A 231 -23.78 -7.59 -3.32
N LEU A 232 -24.97 -6.99 -3.33
CA LEU A 232 -26.05 -7.37 -2.44
C LEU A 232 -26.58 -8.79 -2.68
N GLU A 233 -26.59 -9.25 -3.94
CA GLU A 233 -27.00 -10.62 -4.30
C GLU A 233 -26.12 -11.66 -3.57
N ILE A 234 -24.80 -11.51 -3.62
CA ILE A 234 -23.89 -12.45 -2.97
C ILE A 234 -23.95 -12.35 -1.46
N LEU A 235 -24.09 -11.13 -0.90
CA LEU A 235 -24.24 -10.92 0.52
C LEU A 235 -25.51 -11.63 1.06
N LYS A 236 -26.64 -11.51 0.36
CA LYS A 236 -27.87 -12.22 0.68
C LYS A 236 -27.72 -13.75 0.55
N LYS A 237 -27.08 -14.23 -0.52
CA LYS A 237 -26.85 -15.66 -0.76
C LYS A 237 -26.05 -16.33 0.37
N LEU A 238 -25.07 -15.61 0.95
CA LEU A 238 -24.21 -16.10 2.03
C LEU A 238 -24.75 -15.75 3.42
N ASP A 239 -25.95 -15.14 3.49
CA ASP A 239 -26.53 -14.55 4.72
C ASP A 239 -25.54 -13.63 5.46
N ILE A 240 -24.75 -12.83 4.71
CA ILE A 240 -23.84 -11.86 5.26
C ILE A 240 -24.64 -10.64 5.74
N ARG A 241 -24.50 -10.32 7.02
CA ARG A 241 -25.19 -9.21 7.68
C ARG A 241 -24.32 -7.98 7.84
N ALA A 242 -23.01 -8.11 7.68
CA ALA A 242 -22.08 -7.01 7.77
C ALA A 242 -20.94 -7.16 6.77
N LEU A 243 -20.57 -6.05 6.10
CA LEU A 243 -19.44 -5.94 5.20
C LEU A 243 -18.43 -4.96 5.79
N VAL A 244 -17.19 -5.40 5.99
CA VAL A 244 -16.09 -4.57 6.46
C VAL A 244 -15.16 -4.25 5.30
N ILE A 245 -14.96 -2.96 5.03
CA ILE A 245 -14.06 -2.48 3.96
C ILE A 245 -12.82 -1.86 4.61
N ILE A 246 -11.67 -2.51 4.40
CA ILE A 246 -10.37 -2.09 4.93
C ILE A 246 -9.64 -1.35 3.82
N GLY A 247 -9.48 -0.03 3.93
CA GLY A 247 -8.88 0.75 2.86
C GLY A 247 -8.58 2.20 3.22
N GLY A 248 -8.02 2.95 2.26
CA GLY A 248 -7.75 4.39 2.38
C GLY A 248 -9.03 5.23 2.26
N ASP A 249 -8.86 6.51 1.98
CA ASP A 249 -9.93 7.50 1.81
C ASP A 249 -10.95 7.09 0.74
N ASP A 250 -10.53 6.84 -0.49
CA ASP A 250 -11.40 6.36 -1.59
C ASP A 250 -12.22 5.11 -1.18
N SER A 251 -11.61 4.18 -0.49
CA SER A 251 -12.26 2.93 -0.08
C SER A 251 -13.28 3.15 1.03
N ASN A 252 -13.01 4.07 1.95
CA ASN A 252 -13.94 4.45 3.00
C ASN A 252 -15.07 5.34 2.46
N THR A 253 -14.81 6.15 1.43
CA THR A 253 -15.86 6.83 0.67
C THR A 253 -16.79 5.82 -0.01
N ASN A 254 -16.26 4.78 -0.66
CA ASN A 254 -17.07 3.69 -1.20
C ASN A 254 -17.87 2.95 -0.10
N ALA A 255 -17.28 2.75 1.09
CA ALA A 255 -18.00 2.18 2.22
C ALA A 255 -19.18 3.07 2.66
N ALA A 256 -19.00 4.39 2.70
CA ALA A 256 -20.07 5.35 3.00
C ALA A 256 -21.21 5.28 1.97
N VAL A 257 -20.87 5.28 0.68
CA VAL A 257 -21.85 5.19 -0.43
C VAL A 257 -22.63 3.87 -0.36
N LEU A 258 -21.96 2.75 -0.14
CA LEU A 258 -22.61 1.44 0.03
C LEU A 258 -23.52 1.41 1.28
N ALA A 259 -23.08 1.99 2.41
CA ALA A 259 -23.89 2.08 3.62
C ALA A 259 -25.17 2.87 3.39
N GLU A 260 -25.05 4.03 2.72
CA GLU A 260 -26.17 4.87 2.35
C GLU A 260 -27.15 4.14 1.43
N TYR A 261 -26.62 3.51 0.37
CA TYR A 261 -27.44 2.77 -0.60
C TYR A 261 -28.19 1.62 0.06
N TYR A 262 -27.50 0.74 0.79
CA TYR A 262 -28.14 -0.41 1.42
C TYR A 262 -29.18 0.00 2.47
N LYS A 263 -28.92 1.09 3.20
CA LYS A 263 -29.87 1.63 4.16
C LYS A 263 -31.10 2.23 3.47
N SER A 264 -30.93 2.94 2.35
CA SER A 264 -32.01 3.55 1.59
C SER A 264 -33.01 2.55 1.00
N ILE A 265 -32.54 1.37 0.62
CA ILE A 265 -33.37 0.28 0.09
C ILE A 265 -33.82 -0.73 1.15
N GLY A 266 -33.53 -0.48 2.43
CA GLY A 266 -33.89 -1.37 3.54
C GLY A 266 -33.16 -2.73 3.52
N ALA A 267 -31.99 -2.82 2.89
CA ALA A 267 -31.21 -4.06 2.89
C ALA A 267 -30.64 -4.33 4.30
N PRO A 268 -30.71 -5.59 4.80
CA PRO A 268 -30.27 -5.93 6.15
C PRO A 268 -28.76 -6.16 6.23
N VAL A 269 -27.96 -5.25 5.63
CA VAL A 269 -26.49 -5.34 5.56
C VAL A 269 -25.89 -4.07 6.14
N GLN A 270 -25.08 -4.23 7.16
CA GLN A 270 -24.27 -3.15 7.73
C GLN A 270 -22.99 -3.00 6.91
N VAL A 271 -22.53 -1.77 6.71
CA VAL A 271 -21.22 -1.50 6.07
C VAL A 271 -20.37 -0.70 7.06
N ILE A 272 -19.18 -1.22 7.35
CA ILE A 272 -18.21 -0.64 8.29
C ILE A 272 -16.90 -0.42 7.55
N GLY A 273 -16.36 0.81 7.65
CA GLY A 273 -15.04 1.15 7.18
C GLY A 273 -13.94 0.83 8.20
N CYS A 274 -12.73 0.64 7.74
CA CYS A 274 -11.55 0.53 8.58
C CYS A 274 -10.41 1.34 7.94
N PRO A 275 -9.82 2.32 8.65
CA PRO A 275 -8.85 3.25 8.08
C PRO A 275 -7.51 2.56 7.83
N LYS A 276 -7.02 2.62 6.59
CA LYS A 276 -5.77 2.01 6.14
C LYS A 276 -5.00 2.96 5.21
N THR A 277 -3.83 3.39 5.60
CA THR A 277 -2.82 3.99 4.73
C THR A 277 -1.48 4.04 5.46
N ILE A 278 -0.38 3.82 4.74
CA ILE A 278 0.96 4.08 5.31
C ILE A 278 1.32 5.56 5.23
N ASP A 279 0.63 6.35 4.42
CA ASP A 279 1.01 7.74 4.11
C ASP A 279 0.70 8.70 5.26
N GLY A 280 -0.18 8.30 6.19
CA GLY A 280 -0.58 9.15 7.31
C GLY A 280 -1.57 10.26 6.92
N ASP A 281 -2.08 10.24 5.70
CA ASP A 281 -2.97 11.26 5.12
C ASP A 281 -4.41 11.22 5.65
N LEU A 282 -4.83 10.11 6.29
CA LEU A 282 -6.11 10.02 7.00
C LEU A 282 -6.08 10.57 8.43
N LYS A 283 -4.94 11.12 8.87
CA LYS A 283 -4.80 11.64 10.23
C LYS A 283 -5.68 12.87 10.46
N ASN A 284 -6.49 12.81 11.52
CA ASN A 284 -7.28 13.93 12.01
C ASN A 284 -7.57 13.75 13.53
N GLU A 285 -8.46 14.56 14.11
CA GLU A 285 -8.83 14.46 15.53
C GLU A 285 -9.46 13.11 15.92
N GLN A 286 -10.01 12.36 14.96
CA GLN A 286 -10.73 11.10 15.19
C GLN A 286 -9.89 9.87 14.84
N ILE A 287 -8.89 10.05 13.98
CA ILE A 287 -7.91 9.04 13.57
C ILE A 287 -6.53 9.62 13.84
N GLU A 288 -5.96 9.28 14.99
CA GLU A 288 -4.65 9.81 15.43
C GLU A 288 -3.51 9.32 14.54
N THR A 289 -3.64 8.11 14.00
CA THR A 289 -2.75 7.53 12.98
C THR A 289 -3.49 6.46 12.20
N SER A 290 -3.12 6.27 10.95
CA SER A 290 -3.57 5.12 10.15
C SER A 290 -2.60 3.96 10.29
N PHE A 291 -3.12 2.74 10.24
CA PHE A 291 -2.28 1.56 10.45
C PHE A 291 -1.29 1.33 9.30
N GLY A 292 -0.15 0.79 9.66
CA GLY A 292 0.98 0.52 8.77
C GLY A 292 2.01 1.63 8.70
N PHE A 293 1.68 2.85 9.13
CA PHE A 293 2.60 3.98 9.18
C PHE A 293 3.78 3.69 10.13
N ASP A 294 3.51 3.25 11.36
CA ASP A 294 4.55 2.95 12.35
C ASP A 294 5.53 1.88 11.86
N THR A 295 5.02 0.82 11.24
CA THR A 295 5.86 -0.25 10.68
C THR A 295 6.68 0.25 9.50
N ALA A 296 6.06 0.92 8.53
CA ALA A 296 6.73 1.39 7.33
C ALA A 296 7.88 2.34 7.66
N THR A 297 7.62 3.33 8.52
CA THR A 297 8.64 4.31 8.94
C THR A 297 9.80 3.65 9.69
N LYS A 298 9.54 2.68 10.57
CA LYS A 298 10.59 1.92 11.26
C LYS A 298 11.45 1.10 10.32
N VAL A 299 10.84 0.42 9.35
CA VAL A 299 11.56 -0.35 8.33
C VAL A 299 12.47 0.57 7.51
N TYR A 300 11.93 1.68 7.03
CA TYR A 300 12.72 2.61 6.23
C TYR A 300 13.82 3.27 7.05
N ALA A 301 13.54 3.71 8.27
CA ALA A 301 14.54 4.33 9.15
C ALA A 301 15.70 3.38 9.46
N GLU A 302 15.44 2.08 9.69
CA GLU A 302 16.49 1.08 9.89
C GLU A 302 17.40 0.95 8.67
N VAL A 303 16.80 0.83 7.46
CA VAL A 303 17.57 0.69 6.22
C VAL A 303 18.36 1.98 5.91
N ILE A 304 17.76 3.16 6.11
CA ILE A 304 18.45 4.45 5.96
C ILE A 304 19.61 4.54 6.93
N GLY A 305 19.42 4.16 8.20
CA GLY A 305 20.47 4.12 9.21
C GLY A 305 21.66 3.23 8.81
N ASN A 306 21.39 2.09 8.18
CA ASN A 306 22.43 1.20 7.65
C ASN A 306 23.18 1.86 6.49
N ILE A 307 22.48 2.55 5.58
CA ILE A 307 23.11 3.33 4.49
C ILE A 307 23.97 4.45 5.05
N GLN A 308 23.53 5.15 6.09
CA GLN A 308 24.32 6.20 6.74
C GLN A 308 25.61 5.64 7.38
N ARG A 309 25.57 4.41 7.91
CA ARG A 309 26.77 3.72 8.39
C ARG A 309 27.74 3.42 7.26
N ASP A 310 27.23 2.98 6.11
CA ASP A 310 28.05 2.81 4.90
C ASP A 310 28.64 4.13 4.42
N CYS A 311 27.85 5.20 4.36
CA CYS A 311 28.30 6.55 4.06
C CYS A 311 29.51 6.97 4.90
N ASN A 312 29.40 6.80 6.22
CA ASN A 312 30.46 7.17 7.16
C ASN A 312 31.71 6.29 7.01
N SER A 313 31.53 5.04 6.59
CA SER A 313 32.62 4.08 6.38
C SER A 313 33.34 4.30 5.05
N ALA A 314 32.58 4.43 3.96
CA ALA A 314 33.10 4.59 2.61
C ALA A 314 33.55 6.02 2.31
N ARG A 315 32.90 7.03 2.87
CA ARG A 315 33.16 8.49 2.77
C ARG A 315 33.23 9.03 1.32
N LYS A 316 32.38 8.49 0.42
CA LYS A 316 32.49 8.81 -1.01
C LYS A 316 31.20 8.90 -1.81
N TYR A 317 30.02 8.58 -1.23
CA TYR A 317 28.75 8.56 -1.94
C TYR A 317 27.72 9.51 -1.32
N TRP A 318 26.88 10.10 -2.17
CA TRP A 318 25.67 10.80 -1.79
C TRP A 318 24.47 9.90 -2.14
N HIS A 319 23.70 9.46 -1.14
CA HIS A 319 22.55 8.61 -1.33
C HIS A 319 21.28 9.44 -1.40
N PHE A 320 20.63 9.42 -2.55
CA PHE A 320 19.34 10.03 -2.82
C PHE A 320 18.28 8.97 -2.60
N ILE A 321 17.48 9.12 -1.55
CA ILE A 321 16.56 8.09 -1.06
C ILE A 321 15.14 8.61 -1.19
N LYS A 322 14.40 8.10 -2.19
CA LYS A 322 12.97 8.34 -2.34
C LYS A 322 12.21 7.41 -1.39
N LEU A 323 11.28 7.98 -0.62
CA LEU A 323 10.42 7.27 0.31
C LEU A 323 8.99 7.30 -0.19
N MET A 324 8.32 6.14 -0.18
CA MET A 324 6.92 6.02 -0.54
C MET A 324 6.05 6.92 0.35
N GLY A 325 4.97 7.45 -0.21
CA GLY A 325 4.08 8.41 0.41
C GLY A 325 3.77 9.53 -0.58
N ARG A 326 2.60 9.43 -1.26
CA ARG A 326 2.27 10.33 -2.37
C ARG A 326 1.63 11.63 -1.87
N SER A 327 0.63 11.51 -1.01
CA SER A 327 -0.25 12.63 -0.65
C SER A 327 0.31 13.52 0.45
N ALA A 328 1.34 13.06 1.17
CA ALA A 328 1.96 13.78 2.27
C ALA A 328 3.40 13.32 2.50
N SER A 329 4.23 14.20 3.09
CA SER A 329 5.62 13.91 3.45
C SER A 329 5.79 13.29 4.83
N HIS A 330 4.72 12.78 5.46
CA HIS A 330 4.76 12.28 6.84
C HIS A 330 5.79 11.17 7.04
N ILE A 331 5.90 10.21 6.09
CA ILE A 331 6.90 9.14 6.14
C ILE A 331 8.31 9.72 6.06
N ALA A 332 8.55 10.65 5.12
CA ALA A 332 9.86 11.27 4.96
C ALA A 332 10.26 12.07 6.21
N LEU A 333 9.31 12.81 6.80
CA LEU A 333 9.51 13.56 8.03
C LEU A 333 9.82 12.64 9.22
N GLU A 334 9.00 11.59 9.42
CA GLU A 334 9.22 10.63 10.53
C GLU A 334 10.58 9.94 10.41
N CYS A 335 10.95 9.49 9.20
CA CYS A 335 12.27 8.92 8.96
C CYS A 335 13.39 9.94 9.21
N ALA A 336 13.21 11.20 8.79
CA ALA A 336 14.20 12.25 9.01
C ALA A 336 14.42 12.53 10.50
N LEU A 337 13.36 12.55 11.31
CA LEU A 337 13.44 12.71 12.77
C LEU A 337 14.19 11.55 13.43
N GLN A 338 14.02 10.32 12.92
CA GLN A 338 14.68 9.15 13.49
C GLN A 338 16.16 9.03 13.09
N VAL A 339 16.53 9.38 11.84
CA VAL A 339 17.86 9.09 11.30
C VAL A 339 18.73 10.33 11.09
N GLN A 340 18.18 11.54 11.16
CA GLN A 340 18.86 12.81 11.01
C GLN A 340 19.75 12.86 9.74
N PRO A 341 19.16 12.82 8.52
CA PRO A 341 19.90 12.87 7.27
C PRO A 341 20.58 14.23 7.08
N ASN A 342 21.46 14.33 6.08
CA ASN A 342 22.09 15.60 5.74
C ASN A 342 21.11 16.58 5.07
N VAL A 343 20.15 16.03 4.30
CA VAL A 343 19.05 16.78 3.68
C VAL A 343 17.76 15.97 3.83
N ALA A 344 16.68 16.62 4.23
CA ALA A 344 15.32 16.10 4.14
C ALA A 344 14.47 17.13 3.39
N ILE A 345 13.81 16.70 2.34
CA ILE A 345 12.84 17.51 1.61
C ILE A 345 11.45 17.20 2.16
N ILE A 346 10.68 18.25 2.43
CA ILE A 346 9.29 18.18 2.88
C ILE A 346 8.44 18.89 1.83
N SER A 347 7.59 18.15 1.15
CA SER A 347 6.82 18.64 0.00
C SER A 347 5.93 19.82 0.36
N GLU A 348 5.30 19.78 1.53
CA GLU A 348 4.42 20.84 2.05
C GLU A 348 5.19 22.15 2.31
N GLU A 349 6.46 22.08 2.72
CA GLU A 349 7.31 23.26 2.83
C GLU A 349 7.68 23.83 1.46
N VAL A 350 7.95 22.97 0.48
CA VAL A 350 8.25 23.37 -0.90
C VAL A 350 7.06 24.12 -1.49
N GLU A 351 5.84 23.60 -1.32
CA GLU A 351 4.61 24.26 -1.76
C GLU A 351 4.37 25.57 -1.02
N ALA A 352 4.43 25.59 0.31
CA ALA A 352 4.19 26.78 1.13
C ALA A 352 5.17 27.92 0.83
N LYS A 353 6.42 27.59 0.48
CA LYS A 353 7.46 28.55 0.10
C LYS A 353 7.43 28.87 -1.41
N ASN A 354 6.51 28.29 -2.17
CA ASN A 354 6.40 28.40 -3.63
C ASN A 354 7.74 28.14 -4.35
N GLN A 355 8.49 27.13 -3.88
CA GLN A 355 9.80 26.81 -4.42
C GLN A 355 9.69 26.11 -5.77
N THR A 356 10.61 26.44 -6.65
CA THR A 356 10.79 25.76 -7.93
C THR A 356 11.66 24.50 -7.76
N LEU A 357 11.68 23.66 -8.79
CA LEU A 357 12.60 22.51 -8.80
C LEU A 357 14.08 22.97 -8.70
N ASP A 358 14.42 24.10 -9.33
CA ASP A 358 15.78 24.65 -9.25
C ASP A 358 16.14 25.14 -7.85
N ASP A 359 15.18 25.69 -7.09
CA ASP A 359 15.41 26.06 -5.69
C ASP A 359 15.73 24.84 -4.83
N VAL A 360 14.98 23.75 -5.00
CA VAL A 360 15.25 22.48 -4.30
C VAL A 360 16.62 21.91 -4.68
N VAL A 361 16.95 21.91 -5.97
CA VAL A 361 18.26 21.45 -6.47
C VAL A 361 19.39 22.33 -5.92
N THR A 362 19.19 23.66 -5.89
CA THR A 362 20.16 24.62 -5.35
C THR A 362 20.41 24.38 -3.88
N TYR A 363 19.36 24.20 -3.08
CA TYR A 363 19.48 23.87 -1.66
C TYR A 363 20.31 22.59 -1.41
N ILE A 364 20.01 21.52 -2.17
CA ILE A 364 20.80 20.28 -2.06
C ILE A 364 22.26 20.52 -2.45
N ALA A 365 22.52 21.23 -3.57
CA ALA A 365 23.87 21.53 -4.05
C ALA A 365 24.66 22.36 -3.05
N GLU A 366 24.05 23.33 -2.37
CA GLU A 366 24.67 24.15 -1.32
C GLU A 366 25.11 23.29 -0.14
N VAL A 367 24.26 22.37 0.33
CA VAL A 367 24.63 21.44 1.42
C VAL A 367 25.79 20.54 0.99
N VAL A 368 25.75 20.01 -0.24
CA VAL A 368 26.85 19.20 -0.81
C VAL A 368 28.15 20.00 -0.85
N ALA A 369 28.12 21.23 -1.35
CA ALA A 369 29.30 22.08 -1.46
C ALA A 369 29.86 22.47 -0.08
N ALA A 370 29.00 22.83 0.87
CA ALA A 370 29.40 23.17 2.23
C ALA A 370 30.06 21.99 2.96
N ARG A 371 29.58 20.78 2.75
CA ARG A 371 30.19 19.55 3.29
C ARG A 371 31.52 19.23 2.60
N ALA A 372 31.54 19.34 1.28
CA ALA A 372 32.76 19.12 0.51
C ALA A 372 33.91 20.06 0.92
N ALA A 373 33.60 21.31 1.25
CA ALA A 373 34.58 22.27 1.79
C ALA A 373 35.23 21.80 3.12
N LYS A 374 34.56 20.91 3.85
CA LYS A 374 35.07 20.25 5.06
C LYS A 374 35.72 18.89 4.78
N GLY A 375 35.86 18.49 3.50
CA GLY A 375 36.37 17.18 3.10
C GLY A 375 35.34 16.04 3.19
N GLU A 376 34.06 16.36 3.38
CA GLU A 376 32.96 15.40 3.56
C GLU A 376 32.19 15.25 2.24
N ASN A 377 32.71 14.44 1.30
CA ASN A 377 32.10 14.21 -0.02
C ASN A 377 31.04 13.07 0.00
N PHE A 378 30.26 12.98 1.04
CA PHE A 378 29.25 11.93 1.25
C PHE A 378 28.09 12.44 2.10
N GLY A 379 26.95 11.75 1.98
CA GLY A 379 25.76 12.08 2.78
C GLY A 379 24.50 11.40 2.26
N THR A 380 23.39 11.74 2.90
CA THR A 380 22.04 11.22 2.59
C THR A 380 21.05 12.36 2.35
N VAL A 381 20.22 12.19 1.33
CA VAL A 381 19.11 13.08 0.96
C VAL A 381 17.84 12.26 0.98
N LEU A 382 16.87 12.62 1.83
CA LEU A 382 15.55 12.00 1.85
C LEU A 382 14.58 12.81 0.99
N ILE A 383 13.83 12.12 0.14
CA ILE A 383 12.95 12.70 -0.86
C ILE A 383 11.58 12.05 -0.74
N PRO A 384 10.49 12.78 -0.46
CA PRO A 384 9.15 12.23 -0.50
C PRO A 384 8.75 11.90 -1.94
N GLU A 385 8.03 10.78 -2.12
CA GLU A 385 7.57 10.29 -3.44
C GLU A 385 6.76 11.35 -4.20
N GLY A 386 5.89 12.06 -3.48
CA GLY A 386 4.98 13.06 -4.05
C GLY A 386 5.60 14.41 -4.36
N LEU A 387 6.88 14.65 -4.10
CA LEU A 387 7.52 15.97 -4.18
C LEU A 387 7.13 16.77 -5.42
N ILE A 388 7.13 16.15 -6.59
CA ILE A 388 6.86 16.87 -7.85
C ILE A 388 5.44 17.39 -7.96
N GLU A 389 4.46 16.79 -7.30
CA GLU A 389 3.07 17.26 -7.26
C GLU A 389 2.89 18.50 -6.38
N PHE A 390 3.84 18.78 -5.50
CA PHE A 390 3.86 19.96 -4.63
C PHE A 390 4.65 21.14 -5.21
N ILE A 391 5.35 20.95 -6.33
CA ILE A 391 6.00 22.05 -7.06
C ILE A 391 4.97 22.66 -8.00
N PRO A 392 4.60 23.96 -7.85
CA PRO A 392 3.46 24.55 -8.58
C PRO A 392 3.53 24.39 -10.10
N ALA A 393 4.71 24.53 -10.69
CA ALA A 393 4.89 24.37 -12.13
C ALA A 393 4.66 22.92 -12.60
N PHE A 394 5.10 21.93 -11.81
CA PHE A 394 4.83 20.51 -12.11
C PHE A 394 3.37 20.14 -11.87
N LYS A 395 2.74 20.68 -10.84
CA LYS A 395 1.32 20.50 -10.57
C LYS A 395 0.47 20.95 -11.75
N ALA A 396 0.80 22.11 -12.32
CA ALA A 396 0.13 22.64 -13.51
C ALA A 396 0.38 21.74 -14.74
N LEU A 397 1.61 21.31 -14.96
CA LEU A 397 1.96 20.39 -16.06
C LEU A 397 1.23 19.04 -15.93
N ILE A 398 1.21 18.44 -14.74
CA ILE A 398 0.55 17.15 -14.49
C ILE A 398 -0.96 17.28 -14.71
N ALA A 399 -1.57 18.37 -14.24
CA ALA A 399 -3.00 18.61 -14.44
C ALA A 399 -3.35 18.72 -15.94
N GLU A 400 -2.58 19.50 -16.73
CA GLU A 400 -2.79 19.64 -18.16
C GLU A 400 -2.55 18.32 -18.91
N LEU A 401 -1.50 17.56 -18.54
CA LEU A 401 -1.23 16.22 -19.10
C LEU A 401 -2.35 15.22 -18.79
N ASN A 402 -2.89 15.25 -17.57
CA ASN A 402 -4.00 14.38 -17.19
C ASN A 402 -5.24 14.68 -18.01
N ASP A 403 -5.60 15.97 -18.13
CA ASP A 403 -6.76 16.40 -18.92
C ASP A 403 -6.58 16.05 -20.40
N TYR A 404 -5.43 16.38 -20.98
CA TYR A 404 -5.15 16.09 -22.38
C TYR A 404 -5.20 14.61 -22.70
N LEU A 405 -4.49 13.79 -21.94
CA LEU A 405 -4.39 12.35 -22.20
C LEU A 405 -5.68 11.59 -21.88
N ALA A 406 -6.52 12.09 -20.95
CA ALA A 406 -7.85 11.52 -20.72
C ALA A 406 -8.75 11.56 -21.98
N HIS A 407 -8.60 12.60 -22.79
CA HIS A 407 -9.41 12.79 -23.99
C HIS A 407 -8.75 12.28 -25.30
N HIS A 408 -7.41 12.13 -25.32
CA HIS A 408 -6.62 11.85 -26.53
C HIS A 408 -5.72 10.61 -26.39
N GLU A 409 -6.02 9.69 -25.46
CA GLU A 409 -5.18 8.51 -25.19
C GLU A 409 -4.99 7.63 -26.44
N ALA A 410 -6.04 7.40 -27.23
CA ALA A 410 -5.96 6.56 -28.43
C ALA A 410 -5.05 7.19 -29.51
N GLU A 411 -5.11 8.51 -29.67
CA GLU A 411 -4.27 9.27 -30.61
C GLU A 411 -2.81 9.22 -30.16
N PHE A 412 -2.56 9.49 -28.88
CA PHE A 412 -1.23 9.44 -28.29
C PHE A 412 -0.58 8.05 -28.42
N ARG A 413 -1.33 6.97 -28.16
CA ARG A 413 -0.83 5.60 -28.29
C ARG A 413 -0.53 5.19 -29.74
N ALA A 414 -1.10 5.86 -30.74
CA ALA A 414 -0.81 5.64 -32.15
C ALA A 414 0.48 6.31 -32.61
N VAL A 415 1.00 7.28 -31.86
CA VAL A 415 2.26 7.99 -32.17
C VAL A 415 3.47 7.08 -31.89
N PRO A 416 4.46 6.98 -32.81
CA PRO A 416 5.71 6.26 -32.55
C PRO A 416 6.40 6.73 -31.26
N ALA A 417 6.98 5.79 -30.51
CA ALA A 417 7.51 6.05 -29.17
C ALA A 417 8.61 7.14 -29.11
N ASP A 418 9.37 7.29 -30.19
CA ASP A 418 10.41 8.31 -30.36
C ASP A 418 9.85 9.71 -30.69
N GLU A 419 8.62 9.77 -31.22
CA GLU A 419 7.92 11.02 -31.56
C GLU A 419 6.96 11.49 -30.45
N GLN A 420 6.58 10.62 -29.50
CA GLN A 420 5.59 10.91 -28.45
C GLN A 420 5.95 12.16 -27.63
N ARG A 421 7.23 12.39 -27.35
CA ARG A 421 7.67 13.56 -26.59
C ARG A 421 7.39 14.87 -27.32
N ALA A 422 7.70 14.93 -28.60
CA ALA A 422 7.44 16.12 -29.43
C ALA A 422 5.93 16.34 -29.59
N TYR A 423 5.20 15.28 -29.88
CA TYR A 423 3.75 15.29 -29.97
C TYR A 423 3.08 15.88 -28.72
N VAL A 424 3.44 15.41 -27.52
CA VAL A 424 2.90 15.93 -26.26
C VAL A 424 3.26 17.41 -26.08
N ALA A 425 4.52 17.79 -26.32
CA ALA A 425 4.97 19.17 -26.17
C ALA A 425 4.20 20.17 -27.06
N GLU A 426 3.77 19.76 -28.26
CA GLU A 426 3.00 20.59 -29.19
C GLU A 426 1.56 20.85 -28.71
N HIS A 427 1.02 19.98 -27.83
CA HIS A 427 -0.36 20.05 -27.34
C HIS A 427 -0.48 20.67 -25.94
N LEU A 428 0.63 21.05 -25.34
CA LEU A 428 0.66 21.72 -24.03
C LEU A 428 0.69 23.24 -24.19
N SER A 429 0.24 23.95 -23.15
CA SER A 429 0.46 25.40 -23.03
C SER A 429 1.94 25.75 -23.11
N ALA A 430 2.28 26.95 -23.57
CA ALA A 430 3.67 27.35 -23.81
C ALA A 430 4.58 27.17 -22.57
N ALA A 431 4.07 27.49 -21.38
CA ALA A 431 4.82 27.31 -20.13
C ALA A 431 5.07 25.85 -19.80
N ASN A 432 4.03 24.99 -19.89
CA ASN A 432 4.12 23.57 -19.61
C ASN A 432 4.92 22.82 -20.70
N SER A 433 4.81 23.22 -21.95
CA SER A 433 5.62 22.71 -23.05
C SER A 433 7.12 22.97 -22.82
N ALA A 434 7.49 24.19 -22.43
CA ALA A 434 8.86 24.55 -22.10
C ALA A 434 9.40 23.73 -20.91
N LEU A 435 8.61 23.59 -19.84
CA LEU A 435 8.97 22.74 -18.69
C LEU A 435 9.13 21.29 -19.12
N TYR A 436 8.16 20.72 -19.83
CA TYR A 436 8.18 19.34 -20.30
C TYR A 436 9.39 19.04 -21.21
N ALA A 437 9.72 19.98 -22.11
CA ALA A 437 10.88 19.87 -22.98
C ALA A 437 12.22 19.94 -22.22
N SER A 438 12.28 20.62 -21.08
CA SER A 438 13.48 20.73 -20.24
C SER A 438 13.77 19.48 -19.41
N LEU A 439 12.78 18.59 -19.23
CA LEU A 439 12.94 17.38 -18.40
C LEU A 439 13.85 16.34 -19.07
N PRO A 440 14.57 15.51 -18.28
CA PRO A 440 15.21 14.32 -18.81
C PRO A 440 14.19 13.42 -19.54
N ALA A 441 14.62 12.78 -20.63
CA ALA A 441 13.74 11.96 -21.48
C ALA A 441 13.02 10.85 -20.72
N THR A 442 13.68 10.27 -19.73
CA THR A 442 13.09 9.25 -18.83
C THR A 442 11.95 9.80 -18.02
N VAL A 443 12.10 10.98 -17.41
CA VAL A 443 11.07 11.62 -16.57
C VAL A 443 9.89 12.10 -17.45
N ALA A 444 10.17 12.74 -18.58
CA ALA A 444 9.14 13.16 -19.53
C ALA A 444 8.27 11.96 -19.98
N ARG A 445 8.92 10.82 -20.26
CA ARG A 445 8.23 9.58 -20.60
C ARG A 445 7.40 9.04 -19.43
N GLN A 446 7.92 9.07 -18.20
CA GLN A 446 7.20 8.58 -17.01
C GLN A 446 5.94 9.39 -16.74
N LEU A 447 5.94 10.70 -17.00
CA LEU A 447 4.75 11.55 -16.92
C LEU A 447 3.63 11.18 -17.92
N THR A 448 3.95 10.46 -18.98
CA THR A 448 3.00 10.03 -20.02
C THR A 448 2.67 8.53 -19.98
N LEU A 449 3.19 7.80 -18.98
CA LEU A 449 2.87 6.37 -18.77
C LEU A 449 1.40 6.16 -18.40
N ASP A 450 1.01 4.87 -18.33
CA ASP A 450 -0.33 4.46 -17.96
C ASP A 450 -0.83 5.15 -16.69
N ARG A 451 -2.10 5.56 -16.73
CA ARG A 451 -2.79 6.21 -15.62
C ARG A 451 -3.25 5.18 -14.60
N ASP A 452 -3.45 5.61 -13.38
CA ASP A 452 -4.15 4.81 -12.39
C ASP A 452 -5.66 4.69 -12.78
N PRO A 453 -6.45 3.83 -12.15
CA PRO A 453 -7.89 3.74 -12.43
C PRO A 453 -8.68 5.03 -12.22
N HIS A 454 -8.07 6.04 -11.59
CA HIS A 454 -8.65 7.36 -11.36
C HIS A 454 -8.25 8.39 -12.44
N GLY A 455 -7.45 7.98 -13.43
CA GLY A 455 -6.97 8.85 -14.50
C GLY A 455 -5.73 9.68 -14.16
N ASN A 456 -5.14 9.49 -12.97
CA ASN A 456 -3.98 10.25 -12.53
C ASN A 456 -2.66 9.60 -12.96
N VAL A 457 -1.63 10.42 -13.17
CA VAL A 457 -0.27 9.92 -13.36
C VAL A 457 0.17 9.10 -12.15
N GLN A 458 0.83 7.97 -12.41
CA GLN A 458 1.36 7.14 -11.33
C GLN A 458 2.69 7.73 -10.82
N VAL A 459 2.61 8.64 -9.86
CA VAL A 459 3.76 9.39 -9.31
C VAL A 459 4.86 8.46 -8.78
N SER A 460 4.49 7.31 -8.21
CA SER A 460 5.43 6.28 -7.74
C SER A 460 6.38 5.78 -8.83
N LEU A 461 5.97 5.82 -10.09
CA LEU A 461 6.80 5.42 -11.23
C LEU A 461 7.79 6.50 -11.65
N ILE A 462 7.63 7.74 -11.17
CA ILE A 462 8.53 8.84 -11.51
C ILE A 462 9.79 8.74 -10.65
N GLU A 463 10.93 8.61 -11.28
CA GLU A 463 12.23 8.47 -10.64
C GLU A 463 12.76 9.84 -10.16
N THR A 464 12.00 10.51 -9.28
CA THR A 464 12.32 11.85 -8.74
C THR A 464 13.70 11.90 -8.09
N GLU A 465 14.13 10.82 -7.46
CA GLU A 465 15.47 10.69 -6.86
C GLU A 465 16.59 10.72 -7.91
N LYS A 466 16.37 10.18 -9.09
CA LYS A 466 17.32 10.23 -10.21
C LYS A 466 17.32 11.62 -10.84
N LEU A 467 16.15 12.20 -11.05
CA LEU A 467 16.01 13.57 -11.56
C LEU A 467 16.80 14.56 -10.69
N LEU A 468 16.58 14.55 -9.38
CA LEU A 468 17.30 15.44 -8.47
C LEU A 468 18.80 15.16 -8.44
N ALA A 469 19.22 13.89 -8.42
CA ALA A 469 20.63 13.53 -8.45
C ALA A 469 21.35 14.03 -9.70
N GLU A 470 20.71 13.91 -10.88
CA GLU A 470 21.24 14.40 -12.15
C GLU A 470 21.32 15.94 -12.19
N MET A 471 20.23 16.61 -11.78
CA MET A 471 20.20 18.08 -11.76
C MET A 471 21.23 18.67 -10.77
N VAL A 472 21.40 18.07 -9.60
CA VAL A 472 22.44 18.45 -8.62
C VAL A 472 23.83 18.23 -9.20
N ALA A 473 24.07 17.11 -9.89
CA ALA A 473 25.34 16.84 -10.54
C ALA A 473 25.68 17.91 -11.59
N ASN A 474 24.70 18.28 -12.43
CA ASN A 474 24.87 19.32 -13.46
C ASN A 474 25.15 20.70 -12.83
N LYS A 475 24.41 21.07 -11.78
CA LYS A 475 24.64 22.33 -11.05
C LYS A 475 26.02 22.38 -10.40
N LEU A 476 26.44 21.29 -9.75
CA LEU A 476 27.79 21.20 -9.15
C LEU A 476 28.90 21.21 -10.20
N ALA A 477 28.67 20.67 -11.39
CA ALA A 477 29.61 20.76 -12.50
C ALA A 477 29.81 22.22 -12.95
N ALA A 478 28.72 22.98 -13.15
CA ALA A 478 28.76 24.40 -13.44
C ALA A 478 29.47 25.19 -12.31
N TRP A 479 29.14 24.93 -11.06
CA TRP A 479 29.82 25.57 -9.92
C TRP A 479 31.30 25.22 -9.80
N LYS A 480 31.72 24.08 -10.31
CA LYS A 480 33.13 23.70 -10.39
C LYS A 480 33.88 24.55 -11.40
N GLU A 481 33.29 24.82 -12.56
CA GLU A 481 33.84 25.73 -13.58
C GLU A 481 33.96 27.17 -13.06
N GLU A 482 32.97 27.59 -12.25
CA GLU A 482 32.96 28.89 -11.56
C GLU A 482 33.92 28.96 -10.35
N GLY A 483 34.55 27.85 -9.95
CA GLY A 483 35.39 27.77 -8.75
C GLY A 483 34.62 27.75 -7.41
N ARG A 484 33.31 27.59 -7.42
CA ARG A 484 32.43 27.53 -6.22
C ARG A 484 32.39 26.15 -5.57
N PHE A 485 32.69 25.09 -6.33
CA PHE A 485 32.71 23.71 -5.87
C PHE A 485 34.04 23.04 -6.19
N THR A 486 34.71 22.54 -5.16
CA THR A 486 36.03 21.86 -5.32
C THR A 486 36.00 20.39 -4.93
N GLY A 487 34.83 19.90 -4.50
CA GLY A 487 34.64 18.55 -4.00
C GLY A 487 34.46 17.49 -5.08
N LYS A 488 34.09 16.29 -4.62
CA LYS A 488 33.66 15.17 -5.46
C LYS A 488 32.18 14.89 -5.17
N PHE A 489 31.41 14.58 -6.22
CA PHE A 489 30.02 14.20 -6.10
C PHE A 489 29.78 12.89 -6.85
N SER A 490 29.29 11.87 -6.15
CA SER A 490 28.99 10.55 -6.72
C SER A 490 27.66 10.10 -6.15
N PRO A 491 26.54 10.36 -6.86
CA PRO A 491 25.22 10.02 -6.36
C PRO A 491 24.90 8.53 -6.54
N LEU A 492 24.18 7.96 -5.58
CA LEU A 492 23.52 6.67 -5.65
C LEU A 492 22.04 6.88 -5.30
N THR A 493 21.15 6.24 -6.03
CA THR A 493 19.70 6.41 -5.86
C THR A 493 19.06 5.16 -5.27
N HIS A 494 18.06 5.36 -4.43
CA HIS A 494 17.27 4.31 -3.80
C HIS A 494 15.79 4.69 -3.81
N PHE A 495 14.92 3.68 -3.87
CA PHE A 495 13.50 3.83 -3.63
C PHE A 495 13.06 2.81 -2.57
N PHE A 496 12.53 3.28 -1.45
CA PHE A 496 11.94 2.45 -0.40
C PHE A 496 10.42 2.55 -0.45
N GLY A 497 9.78 1.42 -0.68
CA GLY A 497 8.35 1.37 -0.92
C GLY A 497 7.72 0.06 -0.46
N TYR A 498 7.67 -0.94 -1.30
CA TYR A 498 6.93 -2.18 -1.05
C TYR A 498 7.47 -3.00 0.12
N GLU A 499 8.77 -2.93 0.43
CA GLU A 499 9.39 -3.58 1.58
C GLU A 499 8.81 -3.10 2.91
N GLY A 500 8.50 -1.81 3.05
CA GLY A 500 7.79 -1.27 4.21
C GLY A 500 6.30 -1.60 4.18
N ARG A 501 5.66 -1.51 3.00
CA ARG A 501 4.23 -1.82 2.81
C ARG A 501 3.85 -3.25 3.13
N CYS A 502 4.76 -4.18 2.91
CA CYS A 502 4.52 -5.62 3.08
C CYS A 502 5.29 -6.20 4.27
N ALA A 503 5.92 -5.37 5.08
CA ALA A 503 6.63 -5.80 6.27
C ALA A 503 5.68 -6.44 7.30
N MET A 504 6.22 -7.30 8.14
CA MET A 504 5.51 -7.79 9.32
C MET A 504 5.20 -6.60 10.24
N PRO A 505 3.97 -6.48 10.74
CA PRO A 505 3.58 -5.34 11.57
C PRO A 505 4.47 -5.23 12.81
N SER A 506 4.84 -4.00 13.19
CA SER A 506 5.44 -3.71 14.48
C SER A 506 4.50 -4.15 15.61
N ASN A 507 4.96 -4.16 16.86
CA ASN A 507 4.05 -4.47 17.98
C ASN A 507 2.89 -3.48 18.05
N PHE A 508 3.17 -2.19 17.79
CA PHE A 508 2.15 -1.14 17.76
C PHE A 508 1.10 -1.44 16.68
N ASP A 509 1.51 -1.63 15.43
CA ASP A 509 0.56 -1.92 14.35
C ASP A 509 -0.15 -3.28 14.54
N ALA A 510 0.53 -4.27 15.13
CA ALA A 510 -0.11 -5.55 15.45
C ALA A 510 -1.25 -5.39 16.47
N ASP A 511 -1.02 -4.63 17.54
CA ASP A 511 -2.00 -4.34 18.59
C ASP A 511 -3.14 -3.45 18.04
N TYR A 512 -2.77 -2.36 17.35
CA TYR A 512 -3.72 -1.39 16.80
C TYR A 512 -4.64 -2.00 15.74
N CYS A 513 -4.08 -2.74 14.78
CA CYS A 513 -4.87 -3.40 13.74
C CYS A 513 -5.80 -4.47 14.30
N TYR A 514 -5.32 -5.26 15.25
CA TYR A 514 -6.16 -6.24 15.92
C TYR A 514 -7.29 -5.58 16.71
N ALA A 515 -6.99 -4.47 17.40
CA ALA A 515 -8.00 -3.67 18.10
C ALA A 515 -9.02 -3.07 17.13
N LEU A 516 -8.61 -2.54 15.95
CA LEU A 516 -9.52 -2.05 14.91
C LEU A 516 -10.48 -3.15 14.42
N GLY A 517 -9.98 -4.36 14.18
CA GLY A 517 -10.80 -5.50 13.79
C GLY A 517 -11.81 -5.90 14.87
N ARG A 518 -11.36 -5.93 16.13
CA ARG A 518 -12.23 -6.19 17.30
C ARG A 518 -13.31 -5.11 17.46
N THR A 519 -12.93 -3.86 17.24
CA THR A 519 -13.83 -2.69 17.26
C THR A 519 -14.88 -2.79 16.15
N ALA A 520 -14.49 -3.19 14.93
CA ALA A 520 -15.43 -3.42 13.83
C ALA A 520 -16.46 -4.51 14.18
N ALA A 521 -16.05 -5.60 14.84
CA ALA A 521 -16.97 -6.62 15.31
C ALA A 521 -17.96 -6.08 16.37
N CYS A 522 -17.53 -5.17 17.26
CA CYS A 522 -18.41 -4.51 18.23
C CYS A 522 -19.40 -3.55 17.54
N LEU A 523 -18.99 -2.81 16.50
CA LEU A 523 -19.90 -2.00 15.68
C LEU A 523 -20.98 -2.86 15.00
N ILE A 524 -20.57 -4.02 14.47
CA ILE A 524 -21.49 -5.00 13.89
C ILE A 524 -22.49 -5.50 14.95
N ALA A 525 -22.03 -5.88 16.14
CA ALA A 525 -22.90 -6.32 17.24
C ALA A 525 -23.88 -5.23 17.70
N SER A 526 -23.48 -3.96 17.58
CA SER A 526 -24.33 -2.80 17.89
C SER A 526 -25.39 -2.49 16.83
N GLY A 527 -25.41 -3.21 15.72
CA GLY A 527 -26.40 -3.03 14.65
C GLY A 527 -26.25 -1.75 13.83
N VAL A 528 -25.07 -1.10 13.84
CA VAL A 528 -24.84 0.18 13.15
C VAL A 528 -24.25 0.02 11.76
N THR A 529 -24.48 1.01 10.89
CA THR A 529 -23.94 1.07 9.52
C THR A 529 -23.47 2.49 9.19
N GLY A 530 -22.54 2.65 8.25
CA GLY A 530 -21.98 3.95 7.87
C GLY A 530 -20.95 4.47 8.87
N TYR A 531 -20.32 3.59 9.59
CA TYR A 531 -19.27 3.91 10.57
C TYR A 531 -17.91 3.42 10.12
N MET A 532 -16.89 4.12 10.57
CA MET A 532 -15.50 3.70 10.51
C MET A 532 -15.05 3.25 11.91
N SER A 533 -14.35 2.11 11.98
CA SER A 533 -13.71 1.63 13.20
C SER A 533 -12.63 2.62 13.64
N SER A 534 -12.64 3.03 14.90
CA SER A 534 -11.69 3.99 15.47
C SER A 534 -11.14 3.49 16.79
N VAL A 535 -9.84 3.70 17.01
CA VAL A 535 -9.17 3.48 18.29
C VAL A 535 -8.32 4.72 18.56
N GLN A 536 -8.53 5.35 19.68
CA GLN A 536 -7.92 6.61 20.09
C GLN A 536 -7.09 6.44 21.37
N ASN A 537 -6.39 7.51 21.79
CA ASN A 537 -5.45 7.53 22.91
C ASN A 537 -4.23 6.62 22.67
N LEU A 538 -3.75 6.59 21.44
CA LEU A 538 -2.75 5.64 20.95
C LEU A 538 -1.34 5.87 21.52
N THR A 539 -1.08 7.02 22.14
CA THR A 539 0.17 7.30 22.86
C THR A 539 0.24 6.63 24.24
N ALA A 540 -0.91 6.21 24.77
CA ALA A 540 -1.01 5.47 26.03
C ALA A 540 -0.75 3.96 25.84
N PRO A 541 -0.57 3.19 26.92
CA PRO A 541 -0.57 1.73 26.84
C PRO A 541 -1.87 1.19 26.23
N ALA A 542 -1.80 0.10 25.45
CA ALA A 542 -2.94 -0.44 24.71
C ALA A 542 -4.19 -0.71 25.57
N ALA A 543 -4.02 -1.05 26.85
CA ALA A 543 -5.13 -1.24 27.77
C ALA A 543 -5.96 0.02 28.05
N GLU A 544 -5.39 1.21 27.80
CA GLU A 544 -6.00 2.52 28.00
C GLU A 544 -6.53 3.14 26.70
N TRP A 545 -6.36 2.47 25.57
CA TRP A 545 -6.92 2.93 24.30
C TRP A 545 -8.44 2.97 24.34
N ILE A 546 -9.02 3.89 23.56
CA ILE A 546 -10.45 4.12 23.49
C ILE A 546 -10.96 3.57 22.14
N ALA A 547 -11.64 2.45 22.19
CA ALA A 547 -12.28 1.85 21.02
C ALA A 547 -13.65 2.47 20.77
N GLY A 548 -14.00 2.67 19.50
CA GLY A 548 -15.27 3.28 19.13
C GLY A 548 -15.54 3.26 17.62
N GLY A 549 -16.54 4.02 17.23
CA GLY A 549 -16.92 4.21 15.84
C GLY A 549 -17.19 5.68 15.53
N ILE A 550 -16.73 6.12 14.39
CA ILE A 550 -17.00 7.45 13.86
C ILE A 550 -17.84 7.34 12.58
N PRO A 551 -18.90 8.16 12.42
CA PRO A 551 -19.63 8.20 11.17
C PRO A 551 -18.70 8.58 10.01
N THR A 552 -18.73 7.82 8.91
CA THR A 552 -17.87 8.12 7.74
C THR A 552 -18.16 9.48 7.14
N THR A 553 -19.39 9.95 7.25
CA THR A 553 -19.81 11.30 6.77
C THR A 553 -19.33 12.45 7.64
N MET A 554 -18.67 12.17 8.75
CA MET A 554 -18.05 13.17 9.62
C MET A 554 -16.63 13.54 9.17
N MET A 555 -15.99 12.69 8.36
CA MET A 555 -14.60 12.80 7.92
C MET A 555 -14.40 13.86 6.85
#